data_fcedd9b947d57cd13e36626d9ccf6739
#
_entry.id   fcedd9b947d57cd13e36626d9ccf6739
#
_cell.length_a   1.000
_cell.length_b   1.000
_cell.length_c   1.000
_cell.angle_alpha   90.00
_cell.angle_beta   90.00
_cell.angle_gamma   90.00
#
_symmetry.space_group_name_H-M   'P 1'
#
loop_
_entity.id
_entity.type
_entity.pdbx_description
1 polymer ?
#
loop_
_entity_poly.entity_id
_entity_poly.type
_entity_poly.pdbx_seq_one_letter_code
_entity_poly.pdbx_strand_id
1 'polypeptide(L)'
;MTVIVTGAAGFIGSNIVKALNARGITDIVAVDNLGNGQKFKNLADCDIAHYLDKHEFLRQVREHILPYRDIRAVFHQGACSDTMNHDGRYMMDNNYQYTLDLFDWCQDKRIPFLYASSAAVYGKGETFREERALEAPLNVYGYSKFLFDQVLRRRMAEGLAAQAVGFRYFNVYGNREQHKGRMASVAFHHFHQYRNQGYVNLFGGWDGYADGAQSRDFVSVEDVVKVNLFFFDNPDKSGIFNLGTGRSQPFNDLAAATVNACRAAEGKEPLPLEELVKEELIRYIPFPDDLKGRYQSFTQADIGALRQAGYAGEFDDVQAGVSRYVAQLLAAD
;
A
#
# COMPACT_ATOMS: atom_id res chain seq x y z
N MET A 1 5.18 24.21 -10.80
CA MET A 1 5.75 22.85 -10.96
C MET A 1 4.68 21.83 -10.62
N THR A 2 4.19 21.16 -11.63
CA THR A 2 3.07 20.19 -11.52
C THR A 2 3.55 18.86 -10.95
N VAL A 3 2.76 18.25 -10.08
CA VAL A 3 2.94 16.86 -9.63
C VAL A 3 1.79 16.03 -10.20
N ILE A 4 2.10 14.86 -10.77
CA ILE A 4 1.08 13.94 -11.26
C ILE A 4 0.96 12.79 -10.27
N VAL A 5 -0.27 12.47 -9.86
CA VAL A 5 -0.56 11.31 -9.00
C VAL A 5 -1.57 10.43 -9.70
N THR A 6 -1.17 9.22 -10.13
CA THR A 6 -2.12 8.23 -10.64
C THR A 6 -2.62 7.33 -9.52
N GLY A 7 -3.85 6.82 -9.63
CA GLY A 7 -4.52 6.21 -8.49
C GLY A 7 -4.82 7.21 -7.39
N ALA A 8 -4.97 8.49 -7.76
CA ALA A 8 -5.09 9.61 -6.84
C ALA A 8 -6.30 9.53 -5.92
N ALA A 9 -7.41 8.94 -6.37
CA ALA A 9 -8.60 8.70 -5.55
C ALA A 9 -8.54 7.34 -4.80
N GLY A 10 -7.46 6.57 -4.99
CA GLY A 10 -7.21 5.32 -4.28
C GLY A 10 -6.66 5.56 -2.86
N PHE A 11 -6.40 4.46 -2.15
CA PHE A 11 -5.93 4.46 -0.77
C PHE A 11 -4.61 5.24 -0.60
N ILE A 12 -3.51 4.74 -1.20
CA ILE A 12 -2.19 5.35 -1.02
C ILE A 12 -2.10 6.68 -1.78
N GLY A 13 -2.61 6.74 -3.02
CA GLY A 13 -2.54 7.94 -3.86
C GLY A 13 -3.18 9.16 -3.22
N SER A 14 -4.36 9.02 -2.61
CA SER A 14 -5.06 10.13 -1.95
C SER A 14 -4.35 10.62 -0.67
N ASN A 15 -3.68 9.72 0.05
CA ASN A 15 -2.84 10.11 1.18
C ASN A 15 -1.59 10.88 0.72
N ILE A 16 -1.00 10.51 -0.43
CA ILE A 16 0.10 11.28 -1.05
C ILE A 16 -0.41 12.66 -1.48
N VAL A 17 -1.57 12.77 -2.15
CA VAL A 17 -2.16 14.06 -2.53
C VAL A 17 -2.35 14.94 -1.29
N LYS A 18 -2.94 14.39 -0.21
CA LYS A 18 -3.16 15.12 1.04
C LYS A 18 -1.85 15.61 1.66
N ALA A 19 -0.82 14.79 1.66
CA ALA A 19 0.49 15.15 2.21
C ALA A 19 1.22 16.20 1.35
N LEU A 20 1.04 16.17 0.03
CA LEU A 20 1.52 17.23 -0.87
C LEU A 20 0.81 18.56 -0.58
N ASN A 21 -0.53 18.53 -0.38
CA ASN A 21 -1.29 19.72 0.02
C ASN A 21 -0.80 20.29 1.37
N ALA A 22 -0.51 19.44 2.35
CA ALA A 22 0.06 19.87 3.64
C ALA A 22 1.43 20.58 3.49
N ARG A 23 2.13 20.36 2.37
CA ARG A 23 3.37 21.06 1.99
C ARG A 23 3.14 22.29 1.10
N GLY A 24 1.87 22.69 0.88
CA GLY A 24 1.49 23.80 0.02
C GLY A 24 1.57 23.50 -1.48
N ILE A 25 1.71 22.23 -1.87
CA ILE A 25 1.71 21.79 -3.27
C ILE A 25 0.27 21.49 -3.67
N THR A 26 -0.33 22.36 -4.50
CA THR A 26 -1.72 22.25 -4.99
C THR A 26 -1.79 22.11 -6.52
N ASP A 27 -0.70 22.38 -7.23
CA ASP A 27 -0.59 22.14 -8.68
C ASP A 27 -0.42 20.62 -8.93
N ILE A 28 -1.51 19.89 -8.64
CA ILE A 28 -1.56 18.42 -8.72
C ILE A 28 -2.54 18.01 -9.82
N VAL A 29 -2.08 17.16 -10.73
CA VAL A 29 -2.94 16.43 -11.66
C VAL A 29 -3.31 15.09 -11.05
N ALA A 30 -4.54 14.97 -10.58
CA ALA A 30 -5.09 13.73 -10.04
C ALA A 30 -5.59 12.85 -11.19
N VAL A 31 -4.99 11.67 -11.35
CA VAL A 31 -5.36 10.71 -12.39
C VAL A 31 -5.97 9.48 -11.74
N ASP A 32 -7.21 9.15 -12.07
CA ASP A 32 -7.88 7.95 -11.57
C ASP A 32 -9.02 7.52 -12.52
N ASN A 33 -9.67 6.40 -12.22
CA ASN A 33 -11.01 6.12 -12.68
C ASN A 33 -11.97 6.22 -11.48
N LEU A 34 -13.08 6.88 -11.61
CA LEU A 34 -14.12 6.93 -10.59
C LEU A 34 -15.21 5.87 -10.86
N GLY A 35 -14.82 4.69 -11.41
CA GLY A 35 -15.73 3.58 -11.64
C GLY A 35 -16.45 3.11 -10.36
N ASN A 36 -15.77 3.16 -9.20
CA ASN A 36 -16.41 3.19 -7.89
C ASN A 36 -16.56 4.65 -7.46
N GLY A 37 -17.79 5.18 -7.57
CA GLY A 37 -18.08 6.58 -7.27
C GLY A 37 -17.73 7.00 -5.84
N GLN A 38 -17.72 6.05 -4.87
CA GLN A 38 -17.36 6.39 -3.48
C GLN A 38 -15.91 6.87 -3.31
N LYS A 39 -15.05 6.61 -4.27
CA LYS A 39 -13.65 7.07 -4.26
C LYS A 39 -13.50 8.60 -4.25
N PHE A 40 -14.51 9.36 -4.70
CA PHE A 40 -14.45 10.81 -4.65
C PHE A 40 -14.23 11.35 -3.24
N LYS A 41 -14.74 10.64 -2.21
CA LYS A 41 -14.57 11.01 -0.81
C LYS A 41 -13.10 11.15 -0.40
N ASN A 42 -12.22 10.40 -1.04
CA ASN A 42 -10.78 10.44 -0.79
C ASN A 42 -10.10 11.71 -1.35
N LEU A 43 -10.76 12.44 -2.24
CA LEU A 43 -10.25 13.68 -2.82
C LEU A 43 -11.07 14.91 -2.41
N ALA A 44 -12.21 14.73 -1.72
CA ALA A 44 -13.14 15.82 -1.41
C ALA A 44 -12.53 16.90 -0.50
N ASP A 45 -11.53 16.55 0.30
CA ASP A 45 -10.78 17.46 1.19
C ASP A 45 -9.36 17.76 0.68
N CYS A 46 -9.10 17.53 -0.60
CA CYS A 46 -7.81 17.77 -1.25
C CYS A 46 -7.91 18.91 -2.27
N ASP A 47 -6.85 19.73 -2.31
CA ASP A 47 -6.67 20.76 -3.34
C ASP A 47 -5.92 20.16 -4.51
N ILE A 48 -6.57 20.05 -5.67
CA ILE A 48 -6.00 19.58 -6.93
C ILE A 48 -6.25 20.60 -8.05
N ALA A 49 -5.30 20.76 -8.96
CA ALA A 49 -5.45 21.65 -10.09
C ALA A 49 -6.30 21.03 -11.21
N HIS A 50 -6.14 19.74 -11.46
CA HIS A 50 -6.83 19.01 -12.52
C HIS A 50 -7.14 17.58 -12.14
N TYR A 51 -8.26 17.05 -12.69
CA TYR A 51 -8.60 15.64 -12.69
C TYR A 51 -8.61 15.12 -14.14
N LEU A 52 -7.99 13.96 -14.35
CA LEU A 52 -8.03 13.23 -15.62
C LEU A 52 -8.45 11.79 -15.40
N ASP A 53 -9.33 11.28 -16.27
CA ASP A 53 -9.57 9.84 -16.35
C ASP A 53 -8.30 9.10 -16.78
N LYS A 54 -8.05 7.93 -16.20
CA LYS A 54 -6.82 7.15 -16.42
C LYS A 54 -6.59 6.78 -17.90
N HIS A 55 -7.65 6.54 -18.68
CA HIS A 55 -7.54 6.17 -20.09
C HIS A 55 -7.20 7.38 -20.94
N GLU A 56 -7.82 8.52 -20.65
CA GLU A 56 -7.52 9.79 -21.32
C GLU A 56 -6.09 10.23 -21.01
N PHE A 57 -5.67 10.13 -19.76
CA PHE A 57 -4.29 10.42 -19.37
C PHE A 57 -3.29 9.56 -20.13
N LEU A 58 -3.49 8.22 -20.16
CA LEU A 58 -2.60 7.31 -20.86
C LEU A 58 -2.58 7.57 -22.37
N ARG A 59 -3.71 7.92 -22.99
CA ARG A 59 -3.77 8.33 -24.39
C ARG A 59 -2.89 9.54 -24.64
N GLN A 60 -3.03 10.58 -23.80
CA GLN A 60 -2.22 11.80 -23.92
C GLN A 60 -0.71 11.54 -23.72
N VAL A 61 -0.35 10.63 -22.83
CA VAL A 61 1.04 10.18 -22.62
C VAL A 61 1.58 9.52 -23.88
N ARG A 62 0.85 8.54 -24.45
CA ARG A 62 1.26 7.81 -25.66
C ARG A 62 1.36 8.68 -26.91
N GLU A 63 0.47 9.65 -27.03
CA GLU A 63 0.45 10.60 -28.14
C GLU A 63 1.39 11.80 -27.93
N HIS A 64 2.09 11.89 -26.79
CA HIS A 64 2.98 12.99 -26.40
C HIS A 64 2.31 14.39 -26.44
N ILE A 65 1.01 14.45 -26.15
CA ILE A 65 0.20 15.68 -26.18
C ILE A 65 -0.21 16.19 -24.79
N LEU A 66 0.33 15.59 -23.72
CA LEU A 66 0.04 16.05 -22.37
C LEU A 66 0.45 17.53 -22.21
N PRO A 67 -0.46 18.43 -21.76
CA PRO A 67 -0.22 19.88 -21.83
C PRO A 67 0.72 20.42 -20.75
N TYR A 68 1.12 19.58 -19.79
CA TYR A 68 1.97 19.97 -18.66
C TYR A 68 3.45 19.91 -19.05
N ARG A 69 4.19 21.04 -18.84
CA ARG A 69 5.59 21.16 -19.28
C ARG A 69 6.62 21.05 -18.16
N ASP A 70 6.24 21.47 -16.97
CA ASP A 70 7.14 21.55 -15.81
C ASP A 70 6.67 20.57 -14.73
N ILE A 71 6.85 19.29 -15.02
CA ILE A 71 6.42 18.19 -14.14
C ILE A 71 7.57 17.83 -13.20
N ARG A 72 7.34 18.02 -11.91
CA ARG A 72 8.32 17.75 -10.86
C ARG A 72 8.50 16.25 -10.60
N ALA A 73 7.41 15.49 -10.60
CA ALA A 73 7.43 14.04 -10.44
C ALA A 73 6.07 13.40 -10.82
N VAL A 74 6.12 12.11 -11.08
CA VAL A 74 4.94 11.24 -11.21
C VAL A 74 4.93 10.23 -10.07
N PHE A 75 3.91 10.27 -9.21
CA PHE A 75 3.58 9.20 -8.26
C PHE A 75 2.59 8.23 -8.93
N HIS A 76 3.07 7.08 -9.33
CA HIS A 76 2.25 6.09 -9.99
C HIS A 76 1.75 5.03 -8.99
N GLN A 77 0.58 5.33 -8.37
CA GLN A 77 -0.08 4.44 -7.41
C GLN A 77 -1.26 3.69 -8.03
N GLY A 78 -1.62 4.02 -9.26
CA GLY A 78 -2.73 3.41 -9.99
C GLY A 78 -2.43 1.97 -10.39
N ALA A 79 -3.24 1.03 -9.88
CA ALA A 79 -3.19 -0.37 -10.24
C ALA A 79 -4.49 -1.08 -9.86
N CYS A 80 -4.78 -2.23 -10.47
CA CYS A 80 -5.69 -3.20 -9.88
C CYS A 80 -4.93 -3.98 -8.79
N SER A 81 -5.35 -3.84 -7.55
CA SER A 81 -4.74 -4.52 -6.38
C SER A 81 -5.53 -5.74 -5.92
N ASP A 82 -6.56 -6.17 -6.66
CA ASP A 82 -7.34 -7.36 -6.33
C ASP A 82 -6.56 -8.63 -6.69
N THR A 83 -5.95 -9.24 -5.68
CA THR A 83 -5.17 -10.48 -5.82
C THR A 83 -6.00 -11.69 -6.20
N MET A 84 -7.34 -11.59 -6.11
CA MET A 84 -8.30 -12.64 -6.50
C MET A 84 -8.81 -12.47 -7.93
N ASN A 85 -8.43 -11.41 -8.61
CA ASN A 85 -8.75 -11.23 -10.02
C ASN A 85 -7.83 -12.11 -10.88
N HIS A 86 -8.42 -13.06 -11.61
CA HIS A 86 -7.70 -14.01 -12.47
C HIS A 86 -7.68 -13.61 -13.95
N ASP A 87 -8.24 -12.44 -14.32
CA ASP A 87 -8.13 -11.93 -15.70
C ASP A 87 -6.69 -11.44 -15.96
N GLY A 88 -5.89 -12.35 -16.52
CA GLY A 88 -4.49 -12.10 -16.82
C GLY A 88 -4.29 -10.98 -17.83
N ARG A 89 -5.16 -10.87 -18.85
CA ARG A 89 -5.07 -9.80 -19.86
C ARG A 89 -5.29 -8.45 -19.20
N TYR A 90 -6.38 -8.31 -18.45
CA TYR A 90 -6.67 -7.07 -17.72
C TYR A 90 -5.54 -6.68 -16.78
N MET A 91 -5.00 -7.65 -16.01
CA MET A 91 -3.89 -7.38 -15.09
C MET A 91 -2.64 -6.91 -15.84
N MET A 92 -2.29 -7.54 -16.96
CA MET A 92 -1.11 -7.15 -17.73
C MET A 92 -1.30 -5.79 -18.40
N ASP A 93 -2.46 -5.51 -18.97
CA ASP A 93 -2.75 -4.21 -19.59
C ASP A 93 -2.76 -3.08 -18.56
N ASN A 94 -3.46 -3.30 -17.43
CA ASN A 94 -3.69 -2.27 -16.42
C ASN A 94 -2.51 -2.03 -15.48
N ASN A 95 -1.78 -3.08 -15.10
CA ASN A 95 -0.71 -2.96 -14.12
C ASN A 95 0.68 -2.94 -14.75
N TYR A 96 0.94 -3.74 -15.79
CA TYR A 96 2.26 -3.82 -16.41
C TYR A 96 2.39 -2.84 -17.58
N GLN A 97 1.55 -2.96 -18.62
CA GLN A 97 1.70 -2.14 -19.82
C GLN A 97 1.49 -0.64 -19.54
N TYR A 98 0.46 -0.32 -18.74
CA TYR A 98 0.23 1.06 -18.31
C TYR A 98 1.44 1.64 -17.58
N THR A 99 2.03 0.87 -16.66
CA THR A 99 3.22 1.30 -15.91
C THR A 99 4.42 1.47 -16.85
N LEU A 100 4.60 0.57 -17.81
CA LEU A 100 5.70 0.63 -18.78
C LEU A 100 5.61 1.87 -19.67
N ASP A 101 4.44 2.13 -20.27
CA ASP A 101 4.22 3.29 -21.13
C ASP A 101 4.48 4.61 -20.38
N LEU A 102 3.98 4.69 -19.14
CA LEU A 102 4.18 5.86 -18.31
C LEU A 102 5.64 6.04 -17.88
N PHE A 103 6.33 4.93 -17.54
CA PHE A 103 7.75 4.94 -17.21
C PHE A 103 8.60 5.38 -18.41
N ASP A 104 8.38 4.82 -19.59
CA ASP A 104 9.14 5.17 -20.79
C ASP A 104 8.95 6.66 -21.13
N TRP A 105 7.71 7.16 -21.06
CA TRP A 105 7.43 8.60 -21.22
C TRP A 105 8.15 9.46 -20.17
N CYS A 106 8.18 9.02 -18.90
CA CYS A 106 8.89 9.74 -17.84
C CYS A 106 10.39 9.79 -18.12
N GLN A 107 11.00 8.69 -18.59
CA GLN A 107 12.41 8.66 -18.95
C GLN A 107 12.72 9.60 -20.13
N ASP A 108 11.87 9.58 -21.18
CA ASP A 108 12.02 10.48 -22.35
C ASP A 108 11.96 11.96 -21.94
N LYS A 109 11.10 12.32 -21.01
CA LYS A 109 10.90 13.69 -20.53
C LYS A 109 11.80 14.06 -19.34
N ARG A 110 12.61 13.13 -18.85
CA ARG A 110 13.46 13.27 -17.65
C ARG A 110 12.67 13.64 -16.39
N ILE A 111 11.52 13.00 -16.21
CA ILE A 111 10.63 13.21 -15.07
C ILE A 111 10.85 12.10 -14.04
N PRO A 112 11.07 12.44 -12.77
CA PRO A 112 11.11 11.47 -11.67
C PRO A 112 9.84 10.60 -11.61
N PHE A 113 10.02 9.28 -11.49
CA PHE A 113 8.96 8.30 -11.51
C PHE A 113 9.00 7.42 -10.26
N LEU A 114 7.98 7.53 -9.39
CA LEU A 114 7.84 6.77 -8.15
C LEU A 114 6.61 5.86 -8.27
N TYR A 115 6.80 4.54 -8.22
CA TYR A 115 5.69 3.61 -8.50
C TYR A 115 5.43 2.58 -7.40
N ALA A 116 4.18 2.12 -7.36
CA ALA A 116 3.73 1.06 -6.48
C ALA A 116 4.13 -0.32 -7.04
N SER A 117 5.11 -0.99 -6.43
CA SER A 117 5.32 -2.42 -6.51
C SER A 117 4.63 -3.11 -5.32
N SER A 118 4.95 -4.36 -5.02
CA SER A 118 4.26 -5.13 -3.98
C SER A 118 5.14 -6.23 -3.41
N ALA A 119 4.99 -6.53 -2.12
CA ALA A 119 5.56 -7.73 -1.49
C ALA A 119 4.99 -9.04 -2.07
N ALA A 120 3.88 -8.99 -2.81
CA ALA A 120 3.35 -10.15 -3.53
C ALA A 120 4.33 -10.76 -4.56
N VAL A 121 5.38 -10.03 -4.93
CA VAL A 121 6.46 -10.53 -5.81
C VAL A 121 7.26 -11.67 -5.17
N TYR A 122 7.32 -11.74 -3.84
CA TYR A 122 8.07 -12.77 -3.12
C TYR A 122 7.35 -14.13 -3.03
N GLY A 123 6.03 -14.14 -3.20
CA GLY A 123 5.25 -15.36 -3.13
C GLY A 123 5.29 -16.01 -1.74
N LYS A 124 5.64 -17.29 -1.66
CA LYS A 124 5.76 -18.07 -0.41
C LYS A 124 7.15 -18.00 0.24
N GLY A 125 8.02 -17.12 -0.24
CA GLY A 125 9.36 -16.98 0.32
C GLY A 125 9.33 -16.61 1.80
N GLU A 126 10.38 -16.99 2.52
CA GLU A 126 10.59 -16.66 3.94
C GLU A 126 11.55 -15.48 4.11
N THR A 127 12.25 -15.11 3.04
CA THR A 127 13.20 -14.00 3.00
C THR A 127 12.69 -12.94 2.03
N PHE A 128 12.50 -11.74 2.53
CA PHE A 128 11.90 -10.62 1.79
C PHE A 128 12.95 -9.53 1.57
N ARG A 129 13.90 -9.79 0.69
CA ARG A 129 14.95 -8.87 0.27
C ARG A 129 14.90 -8.66 -1.24
N GLU A 130 15.29 -7.49 -1.73
CA GLU A 130 15.13 -7.07 -3.12
C GLU A 130 16.07 -7.80 -4.09
N GLU A 131 16.21 -9.12 -3.92
CA GLU A 131 17.01 -10.00 -4.75
C GLU A 131 16.15 -10.85 -5.68
N ARG A 132 16.54 -10.92 -6.96
CA ARG A 132 15.80 -11.67 -7.99
C ARG A 132 15.57 -13.15 -7.63
N ALA A 133 16.53 -13.77 -6.96
CA ALA A 133 16.44 -15.19 -6.57
C ALA A 133 15.37 -15.49 -5.52
N LEU A 134 14.90 -14.45 -4.80
CA LEU A 134 13.88 -14.55 -3.75
C LEU A 134 12.47 -14.25 -4.25
N GLU A 135 12.29 -14.00 -5.55
CA GLU A 135 11.04 -13.56 -6.16
C GLU A 135 10.35 -14.69 -6.91
N ALA A 136 9.16 -15.08 -6.46
CA ALA A 136 8.33 -16.15 -7.03
C ALA A 136 6.83 -15.86 -6.85
N PRO A 137 6.25 -14.90 -7.59
CA PRO A 137 4.87 -14.46 -7.40
C PRO A 137 3.87 -15.62 -7.58
N LEU A 138 2.82 -15.66 -6.75
CA LEU A 138 1.82 -16.74 -6.70
C LEU A 138 0.57 -16.45 -7.55
N ASN A 139 0.37 -15.24 -8.00
CA ASN A 139 -0.80 -14.82 -8.77
C ASN A 139 -0.42 -13.78 -9.83
N VAL A 140 -1.33 -13.53 -10.76
CA VAL A 140 -1.09 -12.62 -11.87
C VAL A 140 -0.91 -11.16 -11.43
N TYR A 141 -1.50 -10.76 -10.30
CA TYR A 141 -1.23 -9.45 -9.69
C TYR A 141 0.25 -9.32 -9.30
N GLY A 142 0.75 -10.24 -8.48
CA GLY A 142 2.16 -10.27 -8.08
C GLY A 142 3.09 -10.37 -9.29
N TYR A 143 2.71 -11.19 -10.30
CA TYR A 143 3.47 -11.33 -11.53
C TYR A 143 3.54 -10.01 -12.34
N SER A 144 2.45 -9.25 -12.43
CA SER A 144 2.43 -7.96 -13.13
C SER A 144 3.41 -6.95 -12.52
N LYS A 145 3.50 -6.91 -11.19
CA LYS A 145 4.47 -6.06 -10.46
C LYS A 145 5.89 -6.57 -10.60
N PHE A 146 6.08 -7.87 -10.43
CA PHE A 146 7.37 -8.54 -10.64
C PHE A 146 7.95 -8.27 -12.04
N LEU A 147 7.13 -8.36 -13.08
CA LEU A 147 7.61 -8.17 -14.45
C LEU A 147 8.10 -6.74 -14.69
N PHE A 148 7.41 -5.74 -14.15
CA PHE A 148 7.88 -4.35 -14.25
C PHE A 148 9.14 -4.11 -13.41
N ASP A 149 9.27 -4.69 -12.21
CA ASP A 149 10.51 -4.64 -11.44
C ASP A 149 11.71 -5.20 -12.25
N GLN A 150 11.50 -6.26 -13.07
CA GLN A 150 12.57 -6.76 -13.97
C GLN A 150 12.92 -5.75 -15.07
N VAL A 151 11.93 -5.06 -15.65
CA VAL A 151 12.19 -3.99 -16.62
C VAL A 151 13.03 -2.89 -15.98
N LEU A 152 12.62 -2.41 -14.80
CA LEU A 152 13.37 -1.36 -14.11
C LEU A 152 14.82 -1.77 -13.82
N ARG A 153 15.07 -2.99 -13.34
CA ARG A 153 16.45 -3.48 -13.11
C ARG A 153 17.30 -3.44 -14.37
N ARG A 154 16.77 -3.84 -15.51
CA ARG A 154 17.49 -3.77 -16.78
C ARG A 154 17.80 -2.33 -17.18
N ARG A 155 16.81 -1.46 -17.10
CA ARG A 155 16.98 -0.03 -17.40
C ARG A 155 17.97 0.66 -16.45
N MET A 156 17.99 0.28 -15.18
CA MET A 156 19.00 0.76 -14.22
C MET A 156 20.41 0.36 -14.61
N ALA A 157 20.61 -0.88 -15.08
CA ALA A 157 21.91 -1.38 -15.54
C ALA A 157 22.37 -0.69 -16.84
N GLU A 158 21.44 -0.27 -17.68
CA GLU A 158 21.69 0.48 -18.92
C GLU A 158 21.90 2.00 -18.68
N GLY A 159 21.45 2.50 -17.54
CA GLY A 159 21.46 3.92 -17.17
C GLY A 159 20.08 4.57 -17.32
N LEU A 160 19.62 5.23 -16.26
CA LEU A 160 18.37 5.96 -16.24
C LEU A 160 18.57 7.41 -16.67
N ALA A 161 17.61 7.97 -17.43
CA ALA A 161 17.59 9.38 -17.79
C ALA A 161 17.01 10.27 -16.67
N ALA A 162 16.18 9.68 -15.78
CA ALA A 162 15.60 10.32 -14.60
C ALA A 162 15.43 9.30 -13.48
N GLN A 163 15.22 9.81 -12.26
CA GLN A 163 14.92 8.99 -11.09
C GLN A 163 13.80 7.98 -11.38
N ALA A 164 13.99 6.73 -10.93
CA ALA A 164 12.95 5.72 -10.90
C ALA A 164 13.00 4.93 -9.59
N VAL A 165 11.89 4.93 -8.85
CA VAL A 165 11.80 4.28 -7.54
C VAL A 165 10.57 3.39 -7.47
N GLY A 166 10.80 2.10 -7.18
CA GLY A 166 9.74 1.14 -6.93
C GLY A 166 9.60 0.83 -5.45
N PHE A 167 8.37 0.87 -4.94
CA PHE A 167 8.08 0.52 -3.55
C PHE A 167 7.34 -0.81 -3.48
N ARG A 168 7.95 -1.83 -2.91
CA ARG A 168 7.30 -3.10 -2.58
C ARG A 168 6.53 -2.93 -1.27
N TYR A 169 5.30 -2.48 -1.39
CA TYR A 169 4.42 -2.30 -0.23
C TYR A 169 4.12 -3.64 0.43
N PHE A 170 4.30 -3.67 1.75
CA PHE A 170 3.85 -4.76 2.62
C PHE A 170 2.39 -4.56 3.02
N ASN A 171 1.97 -4.92 4.21
CA ASN A 171 0.57 -4.86 4.62
C ASN A 171 0.19 -3.45 5.07
N VAL A 172 -0.15 -2.59 4.12
CA VAL A 172 -0.52 -1.19 4.40
C VAL A 172 -1.92 -1.11 4.98
N TYR A 173 -2.09 -0.32 6.04
CA TYR A 173 -3.38 0.03 6.65
C TYR A 173 -3.47 1.54 6.92
N GLY A 174 -4.69 2.06 7.06
CA GLY A 174 -4.90 3.45 7.44
C GLY A 174 -6.03 4.16 6.69
N ASN A 175 -6.12 5.46 6.87
CA ASN A 175 -7.19 6.29 6.33
C ASN A 175 -7.35 6.19 4.81
N ARG A 176 -8.61 6.38 4.34
CA ARG A 176 -9.00 6.44 2.92
C ARG A 176 -9.00 5.08 2.21
N GLU A 177 -9.10 3.97 2.96
CA GLU A 177 -9.21 2.63 2.37
C GLU A 177 -10.65 2.08 2.28
N GLN A 178 -11.65 2.77 2.79
CA GLN A 178 -13.06 2.32 2.90
C GLN A 178 -13.66 1.85 1.57
N HIS A 179 -13.23 2.41 0.43
CA HIS A 179 -13.70 2.03 -0.91
C HIS A 179 -13.19 0.67 -1.39
N LYS A 180 -12.22 0.07 -0.69
CA LYS A 180 -11.58 -1.19 -1.09
C LYS A 180 -12.42 -2.44 -0.82
N GLY A 181 -13.51 -2.31 -0.04
CA GLY A 181 -14.39 -3.42 0.31
C GLY A 181 -13.58 -4.56 0.94
N ARG A 182 -13.70 -5.78 0.43
CA ARG A 182 -12.98 -6.97 0.94
C ARG A 182 -11.45 -6.85 0.93
N MET A 183 -10.91 -5.96 0.09
CA MET A 183 -9.46 -5.73 -0.03
C MET A 183 -8.95 -4.62 0.90
N ALA A 184 -9.80 -4.08 1.78
CA ALA A 184 -9.38 -3.20 2.85
C ALA A 184 -8.49 -3.97 3.85
N SER A 185 -7.72 -3.23 4.65
CA SER A 185 -6.81 -3.85 5.61
C SER A 185 -7.55 -4.65 6.69
N VAL A 186 -6.84 -5.57 7.32
CA VAL A 186 -7.39 -6.34 8.44
C VAL A 186 -7.74 -5.42 9.61
N ALA A 187 -6.99 -4.34 9.85
CA ALA A 187 -7.32 -3.34 10.87
C ALA A 187 -8.69 -2.68 10.61
N PHE A 188 -8.98 -2.32 9.34
CA PHE A 188 -10.29 -1.79 8.94
C PHE A 188 -11.42 -2.81 9.21
N HIS A 189 -11.20 -4.05 8.83
CA HIS A 189 -12.19 -5.11 9.06
C HIS A 189 -12.42 -5.38 10.56
N HIS A 190 -11.36 -5.42 11.37
CA HIS A 190 -11.46 -5.61 12.81
C HIS A 190 -12.24 -4.47 13.48
N PHE A 191 -11.96 -3.21 13.09
CA PHE A 191 -12.72 -2.06 13.60
C PHE A 191 -14.22 -2.23 13.35
N HIS A 192 -14.62 -2.50 12.10
CA HIS A 192 -16.02 -2.67 11.77
C HIS A 192 -16.66 -3.92 12.39
N GLN A 193 -15.92 -5.02 12.54
CA GLN A 193 -16.40 -6.20 13.28
C GLN A 193 -16.71 -5.82 14.73
N TYR A 194 -15.74 -5.20 15.43
CA TYR A 194 -15.95 -4.80 16.82
C TYR A 194 -17.12 -3.83 16.97
N ARG A 195 -17.21 -2.81 16.12
CA ARG A 195 -18.30 -1.80 16.16
C ARG A 195 -19.66 -2.42 15.89
N ASN A 196 -19.77 -3.40 15.02
CA ASN A 196 -21.05 -3.97 14.60
C ASN A 196 -21.51 -5.12 15.48
N GLN A 197 -20.61 -5.92 16.04
CA GLN A 197 -20.93 -7.15 16.75
C GLN A 197 -20.30 -7.29 18.14
N GLY A 198 -19.44 -6.36 18.54
CA GLY A 198 -18.78 -6.33 19.87
C GLY A 198 -17.56 -7.23 19.98
N TYR A 199 -17.13 -7.91 18.91
CA TYR A 199 -15.96 -8.80 18.92
C TYR A 199 -15.28 -8.86 17.55
N VAL A 200 -14.09 -9.42 17.53
CA VAL A 200 -13.27 -9.65 16.34
C VAL A 200 -13.00 -11.14 16.17
N ASN A 201 -13.10 -11.65 14.94
CA ASN A 201 -12.74 -13.01 14.60
C ASN A 201 -11.32 -13.07 14.00
N LEU A 202 -10.48 -13.95 14.56
CA LEU A 202 -9.18 -14.31 14.02
C LEU A 202 -9.19 -15.77 13.54
N PHE A 203 -8.34 -16.09 12.58
CA PHE A 203 -8.14 -17.48 12.19
C PHE A 203 -7.38 -18.25 13.28
N GLY A 204 -7.81 -19.45 13.53
CA GLY A 204 -7.14 -20.43 14.37
C GLY A 204 -5.79 -20.86 13.80
N GLY A 205 -5.11 -21.72 14.52
CA GLY A 205 -3.79 -22.21 14.18
C GLY A 205 -3.74 -22.92 12.81
N TRP A 206 -2.71 -22.62 12.04
CA TRP A 206 -2.41 -23.24 10.76
C TRP A 206 -0.93 -23.09 10.41
N ASP A 207 -0.37 -24.05 9.66
CA ASP A 207 0.99 -23.98 9.12
C ASP A 207 2.07 -23.81 10.21
N GLY A 208 1.89 -24.51 11.34
CA GLY A 208 2.79 -24.46 12.50
C GLY A 208 2.60 -23.26 13.43
N TYR A 209 1.68 -22.36 13.13
CA TYR A 209 1.34 -21.21 13.97
C TYR A 209 0.16 -21.54 14.90
N ALA A 210 0.21 -21.00 16.11
CA ALA A 210 -0.91 -21.03 17.05
C ALA A 210 -2.05 -20.09 16.59
N ASP A 211 -3.16 -20.07 17.32
CA ASP A 211 -4.33 -19.24 17.04
C ASP A 211 -3.95 -17.76 16.95
N GLY A 212 -4.26 -17.12 15.82
CA GLY A 212 -3.97 -15.72 15.54
C GLY A 212 -2.48 -15.33 15.51
N ALA A 213 -1.56 -16.32 15.56
CA ALA A 213 -0.12 -16.09 15.61
C ALA A 213 0.55 -15.97 14.24
N GLN A 214 -0.17 -16.22 13.14
CA GLN A 214 0.33 -15.83 11.81
C GLN A 214 0.65 -14.34 11.81
N SER A 215 1.75 -13.96 11.17
CA SER A 215 2.28 -12.61 11.33
C SER A 215 2.57 -11.91 10.00
N ARG A 216 2.48 -10.58 10.02
CA ARG A 216 2.72 -9.72 8.87
C ARG A 216 3.54 -8.50 9.27
N ASP A 217 4.24 -7.97 8.32
CA ASP A 217 4.77 -6.62 8.42
C ASP A 217 3.64 -5.62 8.09
N PHE A 218 2.99 -5.11 9.13
CA PHE A 218 1.94 -4.11 9.03
C PHE A 218 2.56 -2.72 9.06
N VAL A 219 2.30 -1.91 8.05
CA VAL A 219 2.83 -0.56 7.92
C VAL A 219 1.71 0.46 7.77
N SER A 220 1.78 1.58 8.50
CA SER A 220 0.78 2.64 8.38
C SER A 220 0.91 3.36 7.04
N VAL A 221 -0.21 3.80 6.47
CA VAL A 221 -0.20 4.61 5.24
C VAL A 221 0.55 5.94 5.44
N GLU A 222 0.56 6.47 6.66
CA GLU A 222 1.31 7.68 7.00
C GLU A 222 2.81 7.47 6.84
N ASP A 223 3.33 6.32 7.28
CA ASP A 223 4.74 5.97 7.10
C ASP A 223 5.07 5.67 5.63
N VAL A 224 4.14 5.02 4.92
CA VAL A 224 4.26 4.83 3.46
C VAL A 224 4.41 6.17 2.75
N VAL A 225 3.61 7.17 3.11
CA VAL A 225 3.67 8.51 2.54
C VAL A 225 5.00 9.20 2.89
N LYS A 226 5.48 9.10 4.13
CA LYS A 226 6.79 9.67 4.53
C LYS A 226 7.92 9.15 3.65
N VAL A 227 7.96 7.84 3.37
CA VAL A 227 8.98 7.24 2.49
C VAL A 227 8.83 7.73 1.05
N ASN A 228 7.61 7.78 0.51
CA ASN A 228 7.37 8.32 -0.84
C ASN A 228 7.87 9.77 -0.95
N LEU A 229 7.57 10.61 0.04
CA LEU A 229 8.01 12.00 0.06
C LEU A 229 9.53 12.14 0.29
N PHE A 230 10.17 11.23 1.02
CA PHE A 230 11.63 11.20 1.13
C PHE A 230 12.29 11.03 -0.25
N PHE A 231 11.83 10.11 -1.08
CA PHE A 231 12.38 9.95 -2.43
C PHE A 231 12.00 11.09 -3.37
N PHE A 232 10.83 11.69 -3.21
CA PHE A 232 10.45 12.90 -3.94
C PHE A 232 11.38 14.08 -3.64
N ASP A 233 11.87 14.18 -2.42
CA ASP A 233 12.82 15.22 -1.99
C ASP A 233 14.29 14.87 -2.32
N ASN A 234 14.56 13.61 -2.72
CA ASN A 234 15.89 13.11 -3.05
C ASN A 234 15.92 12.49 -4.47
N PRO A 235 15.82 13.30 -5.54
CA PRO A 235 15.68 12.81 -6.90
C PRO A 235 16.95 12.16 -7.49
N ASP A 236 18.05 12.18 -6.77
CA ASP A 236 19.31 11.49 -7.06
C ASP A 236 19.26 9.99 -6.73
N LYS A 237 18.25 9.52 -6.01
CA LYS A 237 18.11 8.15 -5.54
C LYS A 237 17.15 7.34 -6.41
N SER A 238 17.62 6.22 -6.94
CA SER A 238 16.82 5.28 -7.73
C SER A 238 16.97 3.87 -7.20
N GLY A 239 15.96 3.02 -7.39
CA GLY A 239 16.00 1.63 -6.96
C GLY A 239 14.64 1.00 -6.73
N ILE A 240 14.67 -0.25 -6.29
CA ILE A 240 13.49 -0.97 -5.80
C ILE A 240 13.69 -1.18 -4.31
N PHE A 241 12.71 -0.80 -3.51
CA PHE A 241 12.81 -0.82 -2.05
C PHE A 241 11.59 -1.50 -1.42
N ASN A 242 11.84 -2.37 -0.46
CA ASN A 242 10.79 -2.83 0.42
C ASN A 242 10.26 -1.66 1.26
N LEU A 243 8.95 -1.57 1.36
CA LEU A 243 8.28 -0.60 2.19
C LEU A 243 7.34 -1.31 3.18
N GLY A 244 7.90 -1.67 4.29
CA GLY A 244 7.35 -2.20 5.52
C GLY A 244 8.11 -1.59 6.69
N THR A 245 7.82 -2.05 7.89
CA THR A 245 8.46 -1.57 9.13
C THR A 245 9.77 -2.30 9.45
N GLY A 246 10.01 -3.45 8.82
CA GLY A 246 11.08 -4.38 9.17
C GLY A 246 10.75 -5.24 10.41
N ARG A 247 9.50 -5.17 10.90
CA ARG A 247 9.02 -5.93 12.06
C ARG A 247 7.73 -6.67 11.70
N SER A 248 7.75 -7.98 11.83
CA SER A 248 6.55 -8.80 11.71
C SER A 248 5.82 -8.82 13.05
N GLN A 249 4.51 -8.60 13.04
CA GLN A 249 3.66 -8.69 14.22
C GLN A 249 2.48 -9.64 13.97
N PRO A 250 2.03 -10.41 14.98
CA PRO A 250 0.93 -11.35 14.83
C PRO A 250 -0.42 -10.62 14.63
N PHE A 251 -1.37 -11.33 14.02
CA PHE A 251 -2.75 -10.82 13.93
C PHE A 251 -3.38 -10.60 15.30
N ASN A 252 -2.94 -11.34 16.33
CA ASN A 252 -3.33 -11.11 17.71
C ASN A 252 -3.02 -9.68 18.16
N ASP A 253 -1.83 -9.15 17.86
CA ASP A 253 -1.46 -7.78 18.23
C ASP A 253 -2.35 -6.76 17.52
N LEU A 254 -2.61 -6.99 16.23
CA LEU A 254 -3.47 -6.10 15.44
C LEU A 254 -4.91 -6.07 15.99
N ALA A 255 -5.47 -7.23 16.32
CA ALA A 255 -6.80 -7.36 16.90
C ALA A 255 -6.86 -6.71 18.30
N ALA A 256 -5.89 -7.01 19.17
CA ALA A 256 -5.82 -6.43 20.50
C ALA A 256 -5.68 -4.90 20.46
N ALA A 257 -4.81 -4.36 19.58
CA ALA A 257 -4.68 -2.92 19.38
C ALA A 257 -5.99 -2.27 18.92
N THR A 258 -6.69 -2.90 17.95
CA THR A 258 -7.97 -2.38 17.43
C THR A 258 -9.06 -2.39 18.51
N VAL A 259 -9.24 -3.51 19.20
CA VAL A 259 -10.26 -3.65 20.26
C VAL A 259 -9.98 -2.67 21.40
N ASN A 260 -8.73 -2.59 21.86
CA ASN A 260 -8.35 -1.70 22.96
C ASN A 260 -8.48 -0.22 22.58
N ALA A 261 -8.20 0.16 21.34
CA ALA A 261 -8.43 1.53 20.89
C ALA A 261 -9.93 1.89 20.86
N CYS A 262 -10.80 0.96 20.44
CA CYS A 262 -12.25 1.14 20.53
C CYS A 262 -12.72 1.23 21.99
N ARG A 263 -12.22 0.35 22.87
CA ARG A 263 -12.54 0.35 24.32
C ARG A 263 -12.13 1.68 25.00
N ALA A 264 -10.94 2.19 24.66
CA ALA A 264 -10.46 3.46 25.18
C ALA A 264 -11.40 4.63 24.79
N ALA A 265 -11.88 4.63 23.56
CA ALA A 265 -12.88 5.63 23.12
C ALA A 265 -14.25 5.48 23.84
N GLU A 266 -14.56 4.28 24.36
CA GLU A 266 -15.74 4.01 25.20
C GLU A 266 -15.48 4.29 26.70
N GLY A 267 -14.30 4.82 27.07
CA GLY A 267 -13.93 5.07 28.46
C GLY A 267 -13.56 3.80 29.26
N LYS A 268 -13.22 2.72 28.58
CA LYS A 268 -12.84 1.43 29.19
C LYS A 268 -11.32 1.26 29.18
N GLU A 269 -10.80 0.65 30.22
CA GLU A 269 -9.36 0.34 30.31
C GLU A 269 -8.94 -0.72 29.26
N PRO A 270 -7.70 -0.65 28.71
CA PRO A 270 -7.19 -1.65 27.82
C PRO A 270 -6.99 -2.99 28.56
N LEU A 271 -7.20 -4.10 27.86
CA LEU A 271 -7.01 -5.45 28.38
C LEU A 271 -5.88 -6.18 27.65
N PRO A 272 -5.14 -7.05 28.34
CA PRO A 272 -4.19 -7.96 27.70
C PRO A 272 -4.94 -8.96 26.80
N LEU A 273 -4.23 -9.55 25.84
CA LEU A 273 -4.81 -10.50 24.86
C LEU A 273 -5.60 -11.63 25.54
N GLU A 274 -5.06 -12.21 26.60
CA GLU A 274 -5.68 -13.31 27.33
C GLU A 274 -7.07 -12.95 27.87
N GLU A 275 -7.23 -11.76 28.44
CA GLU A 275 -8.50 -11.27 28.94
C GLU A 275 -9.44 -10.88 27.80
N LEU A 276 -8.93 -10.32 26.68
CA LEU A 276 -9.74 -10.07 25.47
C LEU A 276 -10.35 -11.35 24.90
N VAL A 277 -9.60 -12.44 24.93
CA VAL A 277 -10.06 -13.76 24.48
C VAL A 277 -11.05 -14.37 25.50
N LYS A 278 -10.76 -14.30 26.78
CA LYS A 278 -11.62 -14.80 27.85
C LYS A 278 -12.97 -14.07 27.90
N GLU A 279 -13.00 -12.76 27.65
CA GLU A 279 -14.22 -11.96 27.53
C GLU A 279 -14.90 -12.08 26.15
N GLU A 280 -14.40 -12.98 25.30
CA GLU A 280 -14.90 -13.21 23.94
C GLU A 280 -14.90 -11.96 23.04
N LEU A 281 -14.09 -10.95 23.33
CA LEU A 281 -13.89 -9.77 22.48
C LEU A 281 -12.98 -10.07 21.28
N ILE A 282 -12.13 -11.10 21.41
CA ILE A 282 -11.39 -11.73 20.32
C ILE A 282 -11.75 -13.23 20.33
N ARG A 283 -12.19 -13.74 19.17
CA ARG A 283 -12.60 -15.15 19.00
C ARG A 283 -11.78 -15.80 17.90
N TYR A 284 -11.40 -17.05 18.10
CA TYR A 284 -10.71 -17.85 17.08
C TYR A 284 -11.72 -18.71 16.33
N ILE A 285 -11.70 -18.61 15.00
CA ILE A 285 -12.52 -19.40 14.08
C ILE A 285 -11.65 -20.38 13.31
N PRO A 286 -12.18 -21.53 12.85
CA PRO A 286 -11.41 -22.48 12.05
C PRO A 286 -10.72 -21.81 10.86
N PHE A 287 -9.48 -22.21 10.60
CA PHE A 287 -8.75 -21.70 9.43
C PHE A 287 -9.47 -22.15 8.14
N PRO A 288 -9.82 -21.23 7.20
CA PRO A 288 -10.58 -21.57 6.00
C PRO A 288 -9.83 -22.54 5.08
N ASP A 289 -10.51 -23.59 4.63
CA ASP A 289 -9.90 -24.64 3.80
C ASP A 289 -9.46 -24.12 2.42
N ASP A 290 -10.19 -23.16 1.85
CA ASP A 290 -9.87 -22.53 0.57
C ASP A 290 -8.59 -21.67 0.59
N LEU A 291 -8.15 -21.27 1.78
CA LEU A 291 -6.89 -20.54 1.96
C LEU A 291 -5.69 -21.47 2.18
N LYS A 292 -5.90 -22.74 2.56
CA LYS A 292 -4.82 -23.69 2.80
C LYS A 292 -3.93 -23.83 1.55
N GLY A 293 -2.63 -23.76 1.75
CA GLY A 293 -1.63 -23.83 0.68
C GLY A 293 -1.49 -22.59 -0.21
N ARG A 294 -2.36 -21.58 -0.05
CA ARG A 294 -2.28 -20.28 -0.79
C ARG A 294 -2.06 -19.10 0.15
N TYR A 295 -2.18 -19.32 1.45
CA TYR A 295 -2.01 -18.30 2.48
C TYR A 295 -0.53 -18.14 2.83
N GLN A 296 -0.10 -16.90 2.91
CA GLN A 296 1.25 -16.55 3.34
C GLN A 296 1.21 -16.35 4.86
N SER A 297 1.81 -17.26 5.63
CA SER A 297 1.72 -17.24 7.10
C SER A 297 2.65 -16.25 7.76
N PHE A 298 3.67 -15.76 7.04
CA PHE A 298 4.66 -14.81 7.53
C PHE A 298 5.07 -13.81 6.45
N THR A 299 5.24 -12.53 6.82
CA THR A 299 5.99 -11.53 6.03
C THR A 299 6.74 -10.58 6.93
N GLN A 300 7.97 -10.25 6.55
CA GLN A 300 8.77 -9.21 7.20
C GLN A 300 9.70 -8.56 6.17
N ALA A 301 9.58 -7.26 5.97
CA ALA A 301 10.43 -6.51 5.06
C ALA A 301 11.88 -6.50 5.55
N ASP A 302 12.82 -6.87 4.69
CA ASP A 302 14.20 -6.40 4.87
C ASP A 302 14.25 -4.96 4.38
N ILE A 303 14.43 -4.01 5.30
CA ILE A 303 14.50 -2.57 4.99
C ILE A 303 15.94 -2.07 4.86
N GLY A 304 16.90 -2.96 4.75
CA GLY A 304 18.33 -2.62 4.66
C GLY A 304 18.64 -1.72 3.46
N ALA A 305 18.08 -2.02 2.29
CA ALA A 305 18.26 -1.18 1.10
C ALA A 305 17.65 0.23 1.28
N LEU A 306 16.48 0.33 1.91
CA LEU A 306 15.86 1.62 2.24
C LEU A 306 16.71 2.46 3.20
N ARG A 307 17.28 1.81 4.22
CA ARG A 307 18.20 2.47 5.17
C ARG A 307 19.52 2.91 4.49
N GLN A 308 20.06 2.09 3.61
CA GLN A 308 21.26 2.44 2.82
C GLN A 308 20.99 3.60 1.86
N ALA A 309 19.77 3.74 1.34
CA ALA A 309 19.36 4.91 0.56
C ALA A 309 19.27 6.19 1.40
N GLY A 310 19.42 6.11 2.74
CA GLY A 310 19.47 7.24 3.66
C GLY A 310 18.15 7.57 4.35
N TYR A 311 17.10 6.74 4.20
CA TYR A 311 15.87 6.95 4.96
C TYR A 311 16.09 6.60 6.43
N ALA A 312 16.12 7.61 7.30
CA ALA A 312 16.33 7.47 8.75
C ALA A 312 15.05 7.54 9.58
N GLY A 313 13.87 7.77 8.94
CA GLY A 313 12.59 7.90 9.66
C GLY A 313 12.21 6.60 10.38
N GLU A 314 11.65 6.76 11.58
CA GLU A 314 11.09 5.64 12.34
C GLU A 314 9.72 5.22 11.77
N PHE A 315 9.40 3.94 11.96
CA PHE A 315 8.10 3.37 11.61
C PHE A 315 7.31 3.09 12.89
N ASP A 316 6.02 3.38 12.86
CA ASP A 316 5.13 2.99 13.96
C ASP A 316 5.03 1.46 14.07
N ASP A 317 4.88 0.98 15.30
CA ASP A 317 4.41 -0.37 15.54
C ASP A 317 2.88 -0.46 15.37
N VAL A 318 2.35 -1.69 15.43
CA VAL A 318 0.91 -1.93 15.31
C VAL A 318 0.14 -1.20 16.41
N GLN A 319 0.66 -1.16 17.63
CA GLN A 319 0.00 -0.57 18.78
C GLN A 319 -0.21 0.94 18.58
N ALA A 320 0.82 1.65 18.20
CA ALA A 320 0.75 3.10 17.96
C ALA A 320 -0.04 3.43 16.70
N GLY A 321 0.27 2.78 15.57
CA GLY A 321 -0.34 3.08 14.28
C GLY A 321 -1.82 2.73 14.21
N VAL A 322 -2.22 1.55 14.74
CA VAL A 322 -3.62 1.12 14.74
C VAL A 322 -4.45 1.96 15.71
N SER A 323 -3.92 2.31 16.89
CA SER A 323 -4.65 3.18 17.83
C SER A 323 -4.98 4.53 17.19
N ARG A 324 -4.02 5.13 16.49
CA ARG A 324 -4.25 6.38 15.76
C ARG A 324 -5.27 6.20 14.63
N TYR A 325 -5.18 5.10 13.88
CA TYR A 325 -6.11 4.81 12.80
C TYR A 325 -7.55 4.62 13.30
N VAL A 326 -7.74 3.87 14.39
CA VAL A 326 -9.06 3.69 15.01
C VAL A 326 -9.65 5.04 15.48
N ALA A 327 -8.83 5.92 16.08
CA ALA A 327 -9.27 7.25 16.45
C ALA A 327 -9.75 8.08 15.24
N GLN A 328 -9.07 7.94 14.09
CA GLN A 328 -9.47 8.60 12.85
C GLN A 328 -10.77 8.02 12.27
N LEU A 329 -10.98 6.71 12.35
CA LEU A 329 -12.21 6.06 11.91
C LEU A 329 -13.40 6.51 12.78
N LEU A 330 -13.24 6.56 14.11
CA LEU A 330 -14.27 7.05 15.03
C LEU A 330 -14.64 8.52 14.82
N ALA A 331 -13.69 9.34 14.39
CA ALA A 331 -13.96 10.74 14.10
C ALA A 331 -14.68 10.96 12.75
N ALA A 332 -14.70 9.95 11.89
CA ALA A 332 -15.33 9.98 10.56
C ALA A 332 -16.74 9.34 10.54
N ASP A 333 -17.10 8.56 11.59
CA ASP A 333 -18.46 8.00 11.82
C ASP A 333 -19.41 9.06 12.39
#